data_ddd265a4034a651873b685368cb4d3d8
#
_entry.id   ddd265a4034a651873b685368cb4d3d8
#
_cell.length_a   1.000
_cell.length_b   1.000
_cell.length_c   1.000
_cell.angle_alpha   90.00
_cell.angle_beta   90.00
_cell.angle_gamma   90.00
#
_symmetry.space_group_name_H-M   'P 1'
#
loop_
_entity.id
_entity.type
_entity.pdbx_description
1 polymer ?
#
loop_
_entity_poly.entity_id
_entity_poly.type
_entity_poly.pdbx_seq_one_letter_code
_entity_poly.pdbx_strand_id
1 'polypeptide(L)'
;DRLRAVALPTLRRLRDETRESAQVYRRQGERRLCVASVEPPTGLRDTVPEGALLTMSAGSAAQVLTAWGQARSAFPTALLDDVRQQGWAQSVGEREPGVASVSAPVWSGERVVAAVSISGPIDRLSRQPGVVFGEQVVAAAARVSEDLRG
;
A
#
# COMPACT_ATOMS: atom_id res chain seq x y z
N ASP A 1 10.29 3.20 15.43
CA ASP A 1 8.90 2.78 15.20
C ASP A 1 8.83 1.27 14.99
N ARG A 2 8.00 0.61 15.79
CA ARG A 2 7.90 -0.85 15.72
C ARG A 2 7.38 -1.34 14.38
N LEU A 3 6.39 -0.66 13.81
CA LEU A 3 5.86 -1.01 12.49
C LEU A 3 6.95 -0.97 11.43
N ARG A 4 7.79 0.05 11.46
CA ARG A 4 8.92 0.18 10.52
C ARG A 4 9.87 -1.00 10.66
N ALA A 5 10.31 -1.26 11.88
CA ALA A 5 11.27 -2.35 12.13
C ALA A 5 10.71 -3.71 11.69
N VAL A 6 9.45 -3.97 11.99
CA VAL A 6 8.78 -5.23 11.66
C VAL A 6 8.56 -5.36 10.15
N ALA A 7 8.17 -4.28 9.47
CA ALA A 7 7.83 -4.33 8.06
C ALA A 7 9.03 -4.38 7.11
N LEU A 8 10.16 -3.78 7.48
CA LEU A 8 11.31 -3.64 6.56
C LEU A 8 11.77 -4.94 5.89
N PRO A 9 11.94 -6.06 6.60
CA PRO A 9 12.37 -7.30 5.93
C PRO A 9 11.39 -7.76 4.85
N THR A 10 10.10 -7.65 5.14
CA THR A 10 9.04 -8.03 4.19
C THR A 10 8.98 -7.07 3.00
N LEU A 11 9.14 -5.76 3.24
CA LEU A 11 9.16 -4.78 2.15
C LEU A 11 10.36 -5.03 1.21
N ARG A 12 11.52 -5.37 1.76
CA ARG A 12 12.70 -5.67 0.95
C ARG A 12 12.46 -6.89 0.08
N ARG A 13 11.85 -7.92 0.63
CA ARG A 13 11.50 -9.13 -0.13
C ARG A 13 10.49 -8.82 -1.22
N LEU A 14 9.45 -8.04 -0.90
CA LEU A 14 8.43 -7.65 -1.87
C LEU A 14 9.04 -6.84 -3.02
N ARG A 15 9.92 -5.87 -2.70
CA ARG A 15 10.67 -5.12 -3.70
C ARG A 15 11.46 -6.05 -4.62
N ASP A 16 12.18 -7.00 -4.04
CA ASP A 16 13.03 -7.92 -4.81
C ASP A 16 12.20 -8.84 -5.71
N GLU A 17 11.05 -9.29 -5.23
CA GLU A 17 10.14 -10.14 -6.00
C GLU A 17 9.44 -9.39 -7.13
N THR A 18 8.99 -8.19 -6.86
CA THR A 18 8.21 -7.38 -7.84
C THR A 18 9.10 -6.46 -8.68
N ARG A 19 10.30 -6.15 -8.20
CA ARG A 19 11.22 -5.17 -8.77
C ARG A 19 10.65 -3.74 -8.77
N GLU A 20 9.72 -3.48 -7.87
CA GLU A 20 9.11 -2.16 -7.71
C GLU A 20 9.35 -1.64 -6.30
N SER A 21 9.16 -0.33 -6.13
CA SER A 21 9.23 0.30 -4.80
C SER A 21 8.14 -0.27 -3.91
N ALA A 22 8.48 -0.51 -2.65
CA ALA A 22 7.53 -1.01 -1.66
C ALA A 22 7.50 -0.07 -0.45
N GLN A 23 6.31 0.14 0.11
CA GLN A 23 6.12 1.05 1.23
C GLN A 23 5.14 0.46 2.24
N VAL A 24 5.21 0.96 3.46
CA VAL A 24 4.16 0.78 4.45
C VAL A 24 3.68 2.14 4.93
N TYR A 25 2.37 2.33 4.93
CA TYR A 25 1.71 3.56 5.35
C TYR A 25 0.83 3.31 6.55
N ARG A 26 0.69 4.32 7.42
CA ARG A 26 -0.38 4.34 8.40
C ARG A 26 -1.09 5.69 8.35
N ARG A 27 -2.35 5.69 8.76
CA ARG A 27 -3.13 6.92 8.82
C ARG A 27 -2.63 7.81 9.94
N GLN A 28 -2.51 9.10 9.66
CA GLN A 28 -2.15 10.12 10.62
C GLN A 28 -3.10 11.31 10.39
N GLY A 29 -4.20 11.33 11.15
CA GLY A 29 -5.24 12.33 10.93
C GLY A 29 -5.88 12.16 9.56
N GLU A 30 -5.86 13.21 8.75
CA GLU A 30 -6.42 13.20 7.40
C GLU A 30 -5.36 12.94 6.32
N ARG A 31 -4.21 12.44 6.74
CA ARG A 31 -3.10 12.09 5.85
C ARG A 31 -2.67 10.65 6.07
N ARG A 32 -1.84 10.15 5.18
CA ARG A 32 -1.15 8.89 5.40
C ARG A 32 0.34 9.15 5.46
N LEU A 33 0.97 8.57 6.46
CA LEU A 33 2.40 8.70 6.71
C LEU A 33 3.13 7.51 6.08
N CYS A 34 4.13 7.77 5.25
CA CYS A 34 5.03 6.74 4.78
C CYS A 34 5.99 6.38 5.91
N VAL A 35 5.75 5.24 6.55
CA VAL A 35 6.54 4.79 7.71
C VAL A 35 7.85 4.17 7.28
N ALA A 36 7.85 3.43 6.18
CA ALA A 36 9.03 2.82 5.61
C ALA A 36 8.88 2.72 4.10
N SER A 37 10.00 2.85 3.40
CA SER A 37 10.05 2.80 1.95
C SER A 37 11.35 2.15 1.50
N VAL A 38 11.27 1.23 0.55
CA VAL A 38 12.42 0.61 -0.08
C VAL A 38 12.26 0.70 -1.58
N GLU A 39 13.35 0.97 -2.29
CA GLU A 39 13.34 1.17 -3.74
C GLU A 39 14.21 0.13 -4.43
N PRO A 40 13.91 -0.20 -5.70
CA PRO A 40 14.86 -0.97 -6.51
C PRO A 40 16.17 -0.21 -6.62
N PRO A 41 17.31 -0.89 -6.71
CA PRO A 41 18.61 -0.22 -6.70
C PRO A 41 18.91 0.59 -7.96
N THR A 42 18.25 0.29 -9.08
CA THR A 42 18.51 0.95 -10.36
C THR A 42 17.22 1.10 -11.17
N GLY A 43 17.26 1.98 -12.15
CA GLY A 43 16.19 2.15 -13.12
C GLY A 43 15.10 3.12 -12.70
N LEU A 44 14.16 3.33 -13.62
CA LEU A 44 12.99 4.17 -13.37
C LEU A 44 12.10 3.54 -12.31
N ARG A 45 11.72 4.33 -11.31
CA ARG A 45 10.94 3.86 -10.18
C ARG A 45 10.15 4.99 -9.56
N ASP A 46 9.10 4.64 -8.81
CA ASP A 46 8.40 5.61 -7.98
C ASP A 46 9.18 5.81 -6.68
N THR A 47 9.29 7.05 -6.23
CA THR A 47 9.98 7.38 -4.99
C THR A 47 9.02 8.03 -4.03
N VAL A 48 8.83 7.39 -2.86
CA VAL A 48 8.08 7.96 -1.75
C VAL A 48 9.01 7.95 -0.54
N PRO A 49 9.48 9.11 -0.10
CA PRO A 49 10.42 9.14 1.03
C PRO A 49 9.75 8.79 2.35
N GLU A 50 10.51 8.17 3.25
CA GLU A 50 10.04 7.95 4.61
C GLU A 50 9.74 9.30 5.28
N GLY A 51 8.66 9.36 6.02
CA GLY A 51 8.21 10.59 6.65
C GLY A 51 7.26 11.41 5.79
N ALA A 52 7.11 11.08 4.50
CA ALA A 52 6.18 11.82 3.63
C ALA A 52 4.74 11.66 4.13
N LEU A 53 4.02 12.77 4.12
CA LEU A 53 2.59 12.80 4.43
C LEU A 53 1.84 13.00 3.12
N LEU A 54 1.06 12.01 2.74
CA LEU A 54 0.30 12.02 1.49
C LEU A 54 -1.20 12.13 1.78
N THR A 55 -1.97 12.45 0.74
CA THR A 55 -3.42 12.61 0.84
C THR A 55 -4.13 11.29 1.14
N MET A 56 -5.29 11.39 1.78
CA MET A 56 -6.24 10.27 1.94
C MET A 56 -7.33 10.27 0.86
N SER A 57 -7.23 11.15 -0.14
CA SER A 57 -8.26 11.27 -1.20
C SER A 57 -7.88 10.61 -2.52
N ALA A 58 -6.68 10.06 -2.64
CA ALA A 58 -6.20 9.40 -3.86
C ALA A 58 -5.15 8.35 -3.52
N GLY A 59 -5.08 7.30 -4.34
CA GLY A 59 -4.09 6.26 -4.21
C GLY A 59 -4.60 4.99 -3.52
N SER A 60 -3.96 3.87 -3.83
CA SER A 60 -4.42 2.57 -3.34
C SER A 60 -4.29 2.40 -1.82
N ALA A 61 -3.23 2.96 -1.22
CA ALA A 61 -3.07 2.90 0.23
C ALA A 61 -4.15 3.70 0.96
N ALA A 62 -4.55 4.85 0.39
CA ALA A 62 -5.66 5.64 0.94
C ALA A 62 -6.96 4.84 0.92
N GLN A 63 -7.22 4.11 -0.16
CA GLN A 63 -8.40 3.25 -0.26
C GLN A 63 -8.39 2.17 0.82
N VAL A 64 -7.26 1.50 1.02
CA VAL A 64 -7.12 0.44 2.03
C VAL A 64 -7.34 1.00 3.44
N LEU A 65 -6.70 2.12 3.76
CA LEU A 65 -6.81 2.73 5.09
C LEU A 65 -8.21 3.29 5.36
N THR A 66 -9.00 3.53 4.32
CA THR A 66 -10.37 4.02 4.42
C THR A 66 -11.40 2.89 4.46
N ALA A 67 -11.17 1.82 3.71
CA ALA A 67 -12.16 0.78 3.44
C ALA A 67 -12.73 0.11 4.71
N TRP A 68 -11.91 -0.05 5.75
CA TRP A 68 -12.33 -0.67 7.01
C TRP A 68 -12.45 0.33 8.15
N GLY A 69 -12.29 1.61 7.85
CA GLY A 69 -12.38 2.67 8.85
C GLY A 69 -13.78 3.24 8.98
N GLN A 70 -13.96 4.16 9.92
CA GLN A 70 -15.22 4.83 10.21
C GLN A 70 -15.25 6.27 9.70
N ALA A 71 -14.11 6.78 9.21
CA ALA A 71 -14.01 8.17 8.80
C ALA A 71 -14.71 8.42 7.47
N ARG A 72 -15.07 9.68 7.23
CA ARG A 72 -15.57 10.10 5.91
C ARG A 72 -14.59 9.77 4.82
N SER A 73 -15.11 9.41 3.67
CA SER A 73 -14.30 8.96 2.54
C SER A 73 -14.54 9.82 1.31
N ALA A 74 -13.47 10.09 0.57
CA ALA A 74 -13.53 10.67 -0.76
C ALA A 74 -13.86 9.62 -1.83
N PHE A 75 -13.87 8.34 -1.48
CA PHE A 75 -14.06 7.25 -2.43
C PHE A 75 -15.51 6.78 -2.47
N PRO A 76 -16.01 6.38 -3.65
CA PRO A 76 -17.35 5.79 -3.75
C PRO A 76 -17.48 4.54 -2.89
N THR A 77 -18.66 4.35 -2.30
CA THR A 77 -18.93 3.18 -1.46
C THR A 77 -18.71 1.86 -2.21
N ALA A 78 -19.12 1.80 -3.48
CA ALA A 78 -18.95 0.58 -4.29
C ALA A 78 -17.48 0.21 -4.47
N LEU A 79 -16.60 1.21 -4.62
CA LEU A 79 -15.16 0.99 -4.71
C LEU A 79 -14.62 0.37 -3.42
N LEU A 80 -15.01 0.91 -2.27
CA LEU A 80 -14.56 0.41 -0.98
C LEU A 80 -15.11 -0.99 -0.67
N ASP A 81 -16.33 -1.29 -1.13
CA ASP A 81 -16.88 -2.62 -1.01
C ASP A 81 -16.04 -3.64 -1.80
N ASP A 82 -15.62 -3.28 -3.01
CA ASP A 82 -14.74 -4.12 -3.83
C ASP A 82 -13.40 -4.36 -3.15
N VAL A 83 -12.82 -3.31 -2.56
CA VAL A 83 -11.55 -3.42 -1.82
C VAL A 83 -11.69 -4.41 -0.66
N ARG A 84 -12.76 -4.30 0.12
CA ARG A 84 -13.00 -5.22 1.24
C ARG A 84 -13.20 -6.65 0.77
N GLN A 85 -13.88 -6.83 -0.35
CA GLN A 85 -14.19 -8.15 -0.89
C GLN A 85 -12.96 -8.86 -1.45
N GLN A 86 -12.14 -8.14 -2.20
CA GLN A 86 -10.96 -8.72 -2.84
C GLN A 86 -9.70 -8.69 -1.97
N GLY A 87 -9.66 -7.84 -0.95
CA GLY A 87 -8.54 -7.77 0.00
C GLY A 87 -7.37 -6.88 -0.44
N TRP A 88 -7.51 -6.17 -1.55
CA TRP A 88 -6.51 -5.24 -2.05
C TRP A 88 -7.17 -4.08 -2.79
N ALA A 89 -6.43 -3.00 -2.94
CA ALA A 89 -6.83 -1.85 -3.74
C ALA A 89 -5.78 -1.58 -4.81
N GLN A 90 -6.20 -0.97 -5.90
CA GLN A 90 -5.29 -0.52 -6.95
C GLN A 90 -5.57 0.93 -7.31
N SER A 91 -4.57 1.61 -7.83
CA SER A 91 -4.73 2.93 -8.43
C SER A 91 -3.87 3.04 -9.67
N VAL A 92 -4.37 3.79 -10.65
CA VAL A 92 -3.68 4.02 -11.91
C VAL A 92 -3.80 5.51 -12.21
N GLY A 93 -2.68 6.23 -12.09
CA GLY A 93 -2.62 7.66 -12.37
C GLY A 93 -3.37 8.56 -11.38
N GLU A 94 -3.81 8.05 -10.23
CA GLU A 94 -4.58 8.85 -9.26
C GLU A 94 -3.71 9.85 -8.51
N ARG A 95 -2.60 9.40 -7.94
CA ARG A 95 -1.68 10.27 -7.20
C ARG A 95 -0.81 11.07 -8.17
N GLU A 96 -0.23 10.40 -9.14
CA GLU A 96 0.59 11.00 -10.18
C GLU A 96 0.30 10.34 -11.52
N PRO A 97 0.24 11.12 -12.63
CA PRO A 97 0.13 10.55 -13.97
C PRO A 97 1.32 9.60 -14.22
N GLY A 98 1.05 8.46 -14.78
CA GLY A 98 2.10 7.49 -15.11
C GLY A 98 2.49 6.54 -13.98
N VAL A 99 1.96 6.72 -12.77
CA VAL A 99 2.24 5.85 -11.63
C VAL A 99 1.03 4.98 -11.31
N ALA A 100 1.27 3.68 -11.12
CA ALA A 100 0.28 2.73 -10.65
C ALA A 100 0.71 2.16 -9.30
N SER A 101 -0.24 1.67 -8.51
CA SER A 101 0.04 1.07 -7.22
C SER A 101 -0.97 -0.01 -6.85
N VAL A 102 -0.54 -0.90 -5.96
CA VAL A 102 -1.39 -1.91 -5.32
C VAL A 102 -1.11 -1.88 -3.84
N SER A 103 -2.15 -1.95 -3.03
CA SER A 103 -2.01 -1.94 -1.57
C SER A 103 -2.92 -2.98 -0.93
N ALA A 104 -2.49 -3.49 0.23
CA ALA A 104 -3.26 -4.45 1.01
C ALA A 104 -3.16 -4.13 2.50
N PRO A 105 -4.18 -4.51 3.29
CA PRO A 105 -4.25 -4.13 4.69
C PRO A 105 -3.36 -4.94 5.60
N VAL A 106 -2.76 -4.26 6.57
CA VAL A 106 -2.08 -4.87 7.72
C VAL A 106 -3.05 -4.83 8.90
N TRP A 107 -3.26 -5.96 9.51
CA TRP A 107 -4.23 -6.14 10.58
C TRP A 107 -3.57 -6.25 11.95
N SER A 108 -4.19 -5.66 12.94
CA SER A 108 -3.93 -5.94 14.34
C SER A 108 -5.26 -6.32 14.98
N GLY A 109 -5.46 -7.62 15.23
CA GLY A 109 -6.78 -8.14 15.59
C GLY A 109 -7.78 -7.88 14.47
N GLU A 110 -8.87 -7.19 14.75
CA GLU A 110 -9.92 -6.89 13.79
C GLU A 110 -9.80 -5.49 13.17
N ARG A 111 -8.69 -4.81 13.42
CA ARG A 111 -8.46 -3.44 12.95
C ARG A 111 -7.37 -3.39 11.90
N VAL A 112 -7.58 -2.60 10.85
CA VAL A 112 -6.54 -2.27 9.89
C VAL A 112 -5.71 -1.13 10.47
N VAL A 113 -4.42 -1.38 10.67
CA VAL A 113 -3.51 -0.42 11.29
C VAL A 113 -2.52 0.18 10.28
N ALA A 114 -2.38 -0.42 9.12
CA ALA A 114 -1.44 0.04 8.10
C ALA A 114 -1.82 -0.55 6.73
N ALA A 115 -1.12 -0.08 5.69
CA ALA A 115 -1.23 -0.62 4.35
C ALA A 115 0.17 -0.87 3.79
N VAL A 116 0.39 -2.05 3.26
CA VAL A 116 1.59 -2.38 2.48
C VAL A 116 1.28 -2.09 1.01
N SER A 117 2.21 -1.45 0.32
CA SER A 117 2.02 -1.02 -1.06
C SER A 117 3.22 -1.33 -1.93
N ILE A 118 2.97 -1.55 -3.21
CA ILE A 118 3.99 -1.38 -4.25
C ILE A 118 3.54 -0.24 -5.17
N SER A 119 4.49 0.47 -5.74
CA SER A 119 4.21 1.54 -6.70
C SER A 119 5.32 1.63 -7.74
N GLY A 120 4.95 2.02 -8.94
CA GLY A 120 5.89 2.14 -10.04
C GLY A 120 5.23 2.62 -11.32
N PRO A 121 6.01 2.67 -12.44
CA PRO A 121 5.48 3.08 -13.72
C PRO A 121 4.35 2.18 -14.21
N ILE A 122 3.32 2.79 -14.79
CA ILE A 122 2.17 2.05 -15.35
C ILE A 122 2.63 0.99 -16.35
N ASP A 123 3.64 1.31 -17.15
CA ASP A 123 4.14 0.39 -18.18
C ASP A 123 4.61 -0.95 -17.61
N ARG A 124 5.16 -0.94 -16.38
CA ARG A 124 5.59 -2.19 -15.72
C ARG A 124 4.50 -2.80 -14.84
N LEU A 125 3.73 -1.96 -14.15
CA LEU A 125 2.69 -2.44 -13.23
C LEU A 125 1.39 -2.80 -13.94
N SER A 126 1.20 -2.35 -15.19
CA SER A 126 -0.03 -2.51 -15.96
C SER A 126 -1.16 -1.57 -15.52
N ARG A 127 -2.23 -1.51 -16.28
CA ARG A 127 -3.44 -0.76 -15.92
C ARG A 127 -4.40 -1.56 -15.04
N GLN A 128 -4.05 -2.82 -14.77
CA GLN A 128 -4.75 -3.69 -13.82
C GLN A 128 -3.73 -4.26 -12.83
N PRO A 129 -3.04 -3.39 -12.08
CA PRO A 129 -1.91 -3.84 -11.26
C PRO A 129 -2.34 -4.79 -10.14
N GLY A 130 -3.57 -4.68 -9.65
CA GLY A 130 -4.08 -5.58 -8.62
C GLY A 130 -4.28 -7.00 -9.13
N VAL A 131 -4.69 -7.17 -10.38
CA VAL A 131 -4.82 -8.49 -11.00
C VAL A 131 -3.44 -9.16 -11.11
N VAL A 132 -2.41 -8.37 -11.44
CA VAL A 132 -1.04 -8.90 -11.64
C VAL A 132 -0.34 -9.15 -10.30
N PHE A 133 -0.43 -8.21 -9.35
CA PHE A 133 0.37 -8.21 -8.13
C PHE A 133 -0.42 -8.33 -6.83
N GLY A 134 -1.76 -8.38 -6.90
CA GLY A 134 -2.61 -8.37 -5.70
C GLY A 134 -2.27 -9.47 -4.71
N GLU A 135 -2.09 -10.69 -5.17
CA GLU A 135 -1.75 -11.83 -4.30
C GLU A 135 -0.44 -11.62 -3.56
N GLN A 136 0.58 -11.12 -4.26
CA GLN A 136 1.89 -10.87 -3.65
C GLN A 136 1.82 -9.80 -2.57
N VAL A 137 1.07 -8.72 -2.84
CA VAL A 137 0.93 -7.61 -1.90
C VAL A 137 0.09 -8.03 -0.69
N VAL A 138 -0.99 -8.79 -0.91
CA VAL A 138 -1.80 -9.35 0.18
C VAL A 138 -0.95 -10.28 1.06
N ALA A 139 -0.15 -11.14 0.47
CA ALA A 139 0.73 -12.04 1.22
C ALA A 139 1.75 -11.27 2.05
N ALA A 140 2.33 -10.21 1.48
CA ALA A 140 3.28 -9.36 2.21
C ALA A 140 2.59 -8.65 3.40
N ALA A 141 1.41 -8.10 3.19
CA ALA A 141 0.65 -7.45 4.26
C ALA A 141 0.27 -8.45 5.37
N ALA A 142 -0.12 -9.66 5.00
CA ALA A 142 -0.41 -10.73 5.96
C ALA A 142 0.83 -11.09 6.78
N ARG A 143 2.00 -11.13 6.16
CA ARG A 143 3.25 -11.41 6.86
C ARG A 143 3.59 -10.31 7.87
N VAL A 144 3.41 -9.05 7.48
CA VAL A 144 3.63 -7.93 8.42
C VAL A 144 2.64 -8.03 9.58
N SER A 145 1.37 -8.34 9.30
CA SER A 145 0.35 -8.53 10.34
C SER A 145 0.76 -9.61 11.34
N GLU A 146 1.26 -10.73 10.83
CA GLU A 146 1.73 -11.84 11.66
C GLU A 146 2.94 -11.45 12.49
N ASP A 147 3.92 -10.77 11.89
CA ASP A 147 5.13 -10.35 12.58
C ASP A 147 4.86 -9.28 13.65
N LEU A 148 3.83 -8.47 13.47
CA LEU A 148 3.40 -7.50 14.50
C LEU A 148 2.86 -8.17 15.75
N ARG A 149 2.28 -9.37 15.63
CA ARG A 149 1.77 -10.13 16.79
C ARG A 149 2.90 -10.79 17.60
N GLY A 150 4.01 -11.05 16.95
CA GLY A 150 5.15 -11.76 17.54
C GLY A 150 5.98 -11.02 18.59
#